data_a479fcd2cea295da379c94b912d43fbc
#
_entry.id   a479fcd2cea295da379c94b912d43fbc
#
_cell.length_a   1.000
_cell.length_b   1.000
_cell.length_c   1.000
_cell.angle_alpha   90.00
_cell.angle_beta   90.00
_cell.angle_gamma   90.00
#
_symmetry.space_group_name_H-M   'P 1'
#
loop_
_entity.id
_entity.type
_entity.pdbx_description
1 polymer ?
#
loop_
_entity_poly.entity_id
_entity_poly.type
_entity_poly.pdbx_seq_one_letter_code
_entity_poly.pdbx_strand_id
1 'polypeptide(L)'
;RLRGLIQTDAAINPGNSGGPLVNLSGEVIGINSAVIFGAQNIGFAIPIEKARRDLHDIKRFGRIRRPFLGIRYIILNKELGARFRLPVDYGALVVREQMPDDHAVVPGSAAALAGIHEGDIVLSCNGRTITEKETMEDILETITPGEKIMLVILRDQEKHSIAIELKEWKVKN
;
A
#
# COMPACT_ATOMS: atom_id res chain seq x y z
N ARG A 1 -3.21 10.17 2.83
CA ARG A 1 -1.97 10.77 2.26
C ARG A 1 -1.87 10.36 0.80
N LEU A 2 -1.56 11.32 -0.09
CA LEU A 2 -1.22 11.05 -1.49
C LEU A 2 0.18 10.43 -1.51
N ARG A 3 0.29 9.12 -1.78
CA ARG A 3 1.57 8.39 -1.82
C ARG A 3 1.87 7.88 -3.23
N GLY A 4 3.16 7.74 -3.53
CA GLY A 4 3.60 7.19 -4.80
C GLY A 4 3.12 7.99 -6.02
N LEU A 5 2.92 9.30 -5.89
CA LEU A 5 2.64 10.23 -6.96
C LEU A 5 3.89 11.05 -7.31
N ILE A 6 3.97 11.48 -8.55
CA ILE A 6 4.94 12.48 -8.98
C ILE A 6 4.40 13.85 -8.56
N GLN A 7 5.18 14.58 -7.76
CA GLN A 7 4.92 15.99 -7.50
C GLN A 7 5.58 16.84 -8.58
N THR A 8 4.87 17.85 -9.07
CA THR A 8 5.35 18.74 -10.12
C THR A 8 4.92 20.17 -9.84
N ASP A 9 5.73 21.12 -10.28
CA ASP A 9 5.42 22.55 -10.35
C ASP A 9 4.82 22.96 -11.70
N ALA A 10 4.71 22.03 -12.65
CA ALA A 10 3.97 22.25 -13.89
C ALA A 10 2.52 22.66 -13.57
N ALA A 11 2.01 23.65 -14.27
CA ALA A 11 0.69 24.21 -14.03
C ALA A 11 -0.41 23.18 -14.31
N ILE A 12 -0.92 22.53 -13.26
CA ILE A 12 -2.09 21.66 -13.33
C ILE A 12 -3.33 22.50 -13.03
N ASN A 13 -4.17 22.68 -14.06
CA ASN A 13 -5.40 23.47 -13.99
C ASN A 13 -6.60 22.62 -14.42
N PRO A 14 -7.84 23.05 -14.14
CA PRO A 14 -9.03 22.42 -14.70
C PRO A 14 -8.91 22.29 -16.23
N GLY A 15 -9.03 21.05 -16.74
CA GLY A 15 -8.89 20.71 -18.16
C GLY A 15 -7.66 19.85 -18.47
N ASN A 16 -6.57 19.91 -17.71
CA ASN A 16 -5.42 19.03 -17.92
C ASN A 16 -5.41 17.77 -17.01
N SER A 17 -6.34 17.61 -16.08
CA SER A 17 -6.52 16.34 -15.34
C SER A 17 -6.86 15.19 -16.31
N GLY A 18 -6.19 14.04 -16.16
CA GLY A 18 -6.27 12.91 -17.08
C GLY A 18 -5.35 13.04 -18.31
N GLY A 19 -4.78 14.22 -18.58
CA GLY A 19 -3.78 14.43 -19.61
C GLY A 19 -2.39 13.94 -19.19
N PRO A 20 -1.45 13.81 -20.14
CA PRO A 20 -0.10 13.33 -19.86
C PRO A 20 0.77 14.39 -19.19
N LEU A 21 1.59 13.96 -18.23
CA LEU A 21 2.77 14.68 -17.78
C LEU A 21 3.95 14.19 -18.63
N VAL A 22 4.64 15.09 -19.30
CA VAL A 22 5.76 14.74 -20.18
C VAL A 22 7.07 15.34 -19.67
N ASN A 23 8.19 14.67 -19.93
CA ASN A 23 9.52 15.17 -19.64
C ASN A 23 10.05 16.00 -20.83
N LEU A 24 11.27 16.55 -20.70
CA LEU A 24 11.91 17.36 -21.74
C LEU A 24 12.24 16.59 -23.03
N SER A 25 12.25 15.25 -22.97
CA SER A 25 12.43 14.38 -24.15
C SER A 25 11.10 14.05 -24.85
N GLY A 26 9.97 14.62 -24.39
CA GLY A 26 8.64 14.34 -24.92
C GLY A 26 8.05 12.99 -24.49
N GLU A 27 8.66 12.30 -23.51
CA GLU A 27 8.17 11.04 -23.02
C GLU A 27 7.11 11.25 -21.94
N VAL A 28 6.03 10.46 -21.96
CA VAL A 28 5.01 10.48 -20.92
C VAL A 28 5.54 9.79 -19.67
N ILE A 29 5.67 10.54 -18.58
CA ILE A 29 6.15 10.07 -17.27
C ILE A 29 5.03 9.90 -16.25
N GLY A 30 3.85 10.48 -16.50
CA GLY A 30 2.72 10.39 -15.59
C GLY A 30 1.41 10.84 -16.22
N ILE A 31 0.33 10.69 -15.45
CA ILE A 31 -1.02 11.16 -15.78
C ILE A 31 -1.42 12.18 -14.72
N ASN A 32 -1.73 13.40 -15.15
CA ASN A 32 -2.14 14.50 -14.27
C ASN A 32 -3.41 14.10 -13.48
N SER A 33 -3.38 14.24 -12.17
CA SER A 33 -4.46 13.73 -11.31
C SER A 33 -5.08 14.80 -10.43
N ALA A 34 -4.30 15.54 -9.66
CA ALA A 34 -4.82 16.42 -8.64
C ALA A 34 -3.93 17.62 -8.39
N VAL A 35 -4.53 18.66 -7.82
CA VAL A 35 -3.86 19.83 -7.23
C VAL A 35 -4.28 19.95 -5.75
N ILE A 36 -3.44 20.53 -4.92
CA ILE A 36 -3.84 20.93 -3.58
C ILE A 36 -4.56 22.27 -3.68
N PHE A 37 -5.84 22.30 -3.36
CA PHE A 37 -6.60 23.56 -3.32
C PHE A 37 -5.95 24.54 -2.35
N GLY A 38 -5.66 25.75 -2.83
CA GLY A 38 -5.01 26.82 -2.05
C GLY A 38 -3.49 26.78 -2.04
N ALA A 39 -2.85 25.77 -2.61
CA ALA A 39 -1.40 25.76 -2.85
C ALA A 39 -1.12 26.10 -4.31
N GLN A 40 -0.30 27.12 -4.57
CA GLN A 40 0.16 27.44 -5.90
C GLN A 40 1.34 26.55 -6.28
N ASN A 41 1.38 26.13 -7.55
CA ASN A 41 2.48 25.36 -8.14
C ASN A 41 2.76 23.99 -7.46
N ILE A 42 1.72 23.33 -6.94
CA ILE A 42 1.83 21.96 -6.43
C ILE A 42 0.80 21.10 -7.15
N GLY A 43 1.23 20.39 -8.17
CA GLY A 43 0.46 19.39 -8.88
C GLY A 43 0.94 17.98 -8.59
N PHE A 44 0.08 16.99 -8.82
CA PHE A 44 0.38 15.57 -8.68
C PHE A 44 -0.02 14.80 -9.93
N ALA A 45 0.84 13.86 -10.32
CA ALA A 45 0.57 12.95 -11.41
C ALA A 45 0.77 11.50 -10.96
N ILE A 46 -0.05 10.62 -11.49
CA ILE A 46 0.10 9.15 -11.31
C ILE A 46 1.28 8.73 -12.20
N PRO A 47 2.32 8.04 -11.66
CA PRO A 47 3.42 7.54 -12.47
C PRO A 47 2.93 6.65 -13.61
N ILE A 48 3.50 6.82 -14.81
CA ILE A 48 3.06 6.08 -15.99
C ILE A 48 3.19 4.56 -15.84
N GLU A 49 4.15 4.10 -15.04
CA GLU A 49 4.33 2.67 -14.78
C GLU A 49 3.14 2.02 -14.06
N LYS A 50 2.43 2.78 -13.20
CA LYS A 50 1.19 2.30 -12.58
C LYS A 50 0.10 2.12 -13.64
N ALA A 51 -0.06 3.10 -14.52
CA ALA A 51 -1.05 3.02 -15.62
C ALA A 51 -0.72 1.90 -16.61
N ARG A 52 0.55 1.69 -16.94
CA ARG A 52 1.00 0.58 -17.82
C ARG A 52 0.64 -0.77 -17.24
N ARG A 53 0.87 -0.98 -15.95
CA ARG A 53 0.50 -2.22 -15.25
C ARG A 53 -1.01 -2.45 -15.29
N ASP A 54 -1.79 -1.42 -14.98
CA ASP A 54 -3.25 -1.49 -14.99
C ASP A 54 -3.78 -1.79 -16.39
N LEU A 55 -3.21 -1.15 -17.44
CA LEU A 55 -3.56 -1.44 -18.82
C LEU A 55 -3.20 -2.87 -19.23
N HIS A 56 -2.05 -3.39 -18.78
CA HIS A 56 -1.67 -4.78 -19.00
C HIS A 56 -2.70 -5.75 -18.38
N ASP A 57 -3.11 -5.48 -17.14
CA ASP A 57 -4.12 -6.28 -16.45
C ASP A 57 -5.47 -6.24 -17.18
N ILE A 58 -5.92 -5.05 -17.62
CA ILE A 58 -7.17 -4.92 -18.38
C ILE A 58 -7.09 -5.70 -19.69
N LYS A 59 -5.99 -5.58 -20.45
CA LYS A 59 -5.82 -6.30 -21.73
C LYS A 59 -5.80 -7.83 -21.55
N ARG A 60 -5.19 -8.32 -20.47
CA ARG A 60 -4.99 -9.76 -20.26
C ARG A 60 -6.14 -10.41 -19.50
N PHE A 61 -6.76 -9.72 -18.56
CA PHE A 61 -7.72 -10.27 -17.60
C PHE A 61 -9.09 -9.59 -17.65
N GLY A 62 -9.26 -8.53 -18.45
CA GLY A 62 -10.49 -7.74 -18.54
C GLY A 62 -10.74 -6.85 -17.30
N ARG A 63 -9.83 -6.82 -16.35
CA ARG A 63 -9.95 -6.05 -15.09
C ARG A 63 -8.59 -5.76 -14.49
N ILE A 64 -8.53 -4.75 -13.61
CA ILE A 64 -7.36 -4.45 -12.80
C ILE A 64 -7.36 -5.39 -11.59
N ARG A 65 -6.24 -6.08 -11.36
CA ARG A 65 -6.05 -6.95 -10.22
C ARG A 65 -5.22 -6.27 -9.15
N ARG A 66 -5.60 -6.47 -7.89
CA ARG A 66 -4.83 -5.96 -6.75
C ARG A 66 -4.50 -7.10 -5.80
N PRO A 67 -3.25 -7.20 -5.32
CA PRO A 67 -2.91 -8.16 -4.29
C PRO A 67 -3.63 -7.81 -3.00
N PHE A 68 -4.09 -8.82 -2.28
CA PHE A 68 -4.82 -8.66 -1.04
C PHE A 68 -4.23 -9.52 0.06
N LEU A 69 -3.65 -8.89 1.06
CA LEU A 69 -3.15 -9.54 2.25
C LEU A 69 -4.27 -9.81 3.25
N GLY A 70 -5.13 -8.82 3.47
CA GLY A 70 -6.31 -8.93 4.35
C GLY A 70 -6.02 -8.66 5.82
N ILE A 71 -5.18 -7.68 6.10
CA ILE A 71 -4.98 -7.14 7.45
C ILE A 71 -5.40 -5.67 7.51
N ARG A 72 -5.83 -5.24 8.69
CA ARG A 72 -5.93 -3.83 9.07
C ARG A 72 -4.83 -3.53 10.05
N TYR A 73 -4.27 -2.35 9.97
CA TYR A 73 -3.10 -2.02 10.76
C TYR A 73 -2.91 -0.53 10.95
N ILE A 74 -2.15 -0.19 11.95
CA ILE A 74 -1.58 1.15 12.13
C ILE A 74 -0.06 1.07 11.94
N ILE A 75 0.51 2.08 11.28
CA ILE A 75 1.97 2.19 11.21
C ILE A 75 2.50 2.71 12.54
N LEU A 76 3.45 1.96 13.10
CA LEU A 76 4.12 2.34 14.34
C LEU A 76 5.16 3.43 14.08
N ASN A 77 5.29 4.30 15.06
CA ASN A 77 6.35 5.27 15.21
C ASN A 77 6.76 5.35 16.69
N LYS A 78 7.74 6.19 17.00
CA LYS A 78 8.27 6.33 18.38
C LYS A 78 7.19 6.67 19.40
N GLU A 79 6.25 7.55 19.04
CA GLU A 79 5.18 7.98 19.93
C GLU A 79 4.22 6.81 20.24
N LEU A 80 3.76 6.11 19.20
CA LEU A 80 2.86 4.96 19.35
C LEU A 80 3.54 3.78 20.04
N GLY A 81 4.82 3.50 19.71
CA GLY A 81 5.61 2.46 20.38
C GLY A 81 5.71 2.71 21.88
N ALA A 82 6.04 3.94 22.29
CA ALA A 82 6.11 4.32 23.69
C ALA A 82 4.73 4.28 24.38
N ARG A 83 3.68 4.83 23.72
CA ARG A 83 2.31 4.87 24.24
C ARG A 83 1.75 3.48 24.53
N PHE A 84 1.99 2.53 23.64
CA PHE A 84 1.51 1.15 23.79
C PHE A 84 2.53 0.23 24.47
N ARG A 85 3.68 0.75 24.91
CA ARG A 85 4.78 0.00 25.51
C ARG A 85 5.22 -1.19 24.66
N LEU A 86 5.30 -0.98 23.36
CA LEU A 86 5.72 -2.00 22.41
C LEU A 86 7.25 -2.14 22.38
N PRO A 87 7.78 -3.33 22.08
CA PRO A 87 9.23 -3.56 22.02
C PRO A 87 9.91 -2.95 20.80
N VAL A 88 9.13 -2.38 19.88
CA VAL A 88 9.60 -1.74 18.64
C VAL A 88 8.81 -0.45 18.38
N ASP A 89 9.44 0.48 17.64
CA ASP A 89 8.87 1.77 17.26
C ASP A 89 8.63 1.90 15.74
N TYR A 90 8.60 0.77 15.04
CA TYR A 90 8.35 0.67 13.62
C TYR A 90 7.56 -0.60 13.28
N GLY A 91 7.06 -0.68 12.06
CA GLY A 91 6.25 -1.80 11.59
C GLY A 91 4.77 -1.47 11.48
N ALA A 92 3.99 -2.46 11.09
CA ALA A 92 2.53 -2.39 10.98
C ALA A 92 1.90 -3.24 12.10
N LEU A 93 1.34 -2.62 13.13
CA LEU A 93 0.60 -3.29 14.19
C LEU A 93 -0.79 -3.68 13.69
N VAL A 94 -1.08 -4.97 13.66
CA VAL A 94 -2.36 -5.52 13.22
C VAL A 94 -3.42 -5.26 14.29
N VAL A 95 -4.38 -4.39 13.98
CA VAL A 95 -5.46 -3.98 14.89
C VAL A 95 -6.77 -3.84 14.12
N ARG A 96 -7.89 -4.00 14.82
CA ARG A 96 -9.21 -3.67 14.27
C ARG A 96 -9.48 -2.16 14.35
N GLU A 97 -10.26 -1.64 13.43
CA GLU A 97 -10.89 -0.34 13.58
C GLU A 97 -12.08 -0.45 14.53
N GLN A 98 -12.47 0.64 15.20
CA GLN A 98 -13.54 0.63 16.21
C GLN A 98 -14.94 0.60 15.59
N MET A 99 -15.19 -0.26 14.61
CA MET A 99 -16.50 -0.42 13.96
C MET A 99 -17.10 -1.77 14.32
N PRO A 100 -18.44 -1.87 14.49
CA PRO A 100 -19.09 -3.16 14.64
C PRO A 100 -18.76 -4.08 13.45
N ASP A 101 -18.52 -5.36 13.71
CA ASP A 101 -18.17 -6.39 12.73
C ASP A 101 -16.81 -6.21 12.03
N ASP A 102 -15.92 -5.40 12.58
CA ASP A 102 -14.61 -5.18 12.03
C ASP A 102 -13.60 -6.24 12.48
N HIS A 103 -12.83 -6.75 11.53
CA HIS A 103 -11.80 -7.75 11.77
C HIS A 103 -10.41 -7.17 11.52
N ALA A 104 -9.50 -7.28 12.48
CA ALA A 104 -8.09 -6.95 12.27
C ALA A 104 -7.48 -7.79 11.14
N VAL A 105 -7.90 -9.05 11.03
CA VAL A 105 -7.54 -9.97 9.95
C VAL A 105 -8.82 -10.46 9.28
N VAL A 106 -8.98 -10.15 8.00
CA VAL A 106 -10.19 -10.48 7.22
C VAL A 106 -10.33 -12.00 7.11
N PRO A 107 -11.47 -12.59 7.51
CA PRO A 107 -11.67 -14.04 7.41
C PRO A 107 -11.47 -14.58 5.99
N GLY A 108 -10.75 -15.69 5.85
CA GLY A 108 -10.45 -16.32 4.57
C GLY A 108 -9.43 -15.57 3.70
N SER A 109 -8.85 -14.47 4.18
CA SER A 109 -7.76 -13.75 3.51
C SER A 109 -6.45 -14.56 3.52
N ALA A 110 -5.47 -14.08 2.74
CA ALA A 110 -4.13 -14.66 2.74
C ALA A 110 -3.47 -14.60 4.13
N ALA A 111 -3.64 -13.49 4.85
CA ALA A 111 -3.16 -13.33 6.21
C ALA A 111 -3.82 -14.29 7.19
N ALA A 112 -5.15 -14.45 7.12
CA ALA A 112 -5.88 -15.39 7.99
C ALA A 112 -5.41 -16.84 7.77
N LEU A 113 -5.23 -17.25 6.51
CA LEU A 113 -4.76 -18.60 6.17
C LEU A 113 -3.31 -18.84 6.60
N ALA A 114 -2.51 -17.77 6.66
CA ALA A 114 -1.12 -17.83 7.11
C ALA A 114 -0.97 -17.72 8.64
N GLY A 115 -2.07 -17.59 9.38
CA GLY A 115 -2.06 -17.53 10.85
C GLY A 115 -1.57 -16.18 11.40
N ILE A 116 -1.81 -15.08 10.68
CA ILE A 116 -1.62 -13.74 11.23
C ILE A 116 -2.80 -13.42 12.14
N HIS A 117 -2.54 -12.82 13.29
CA HIS A 117 -3.52 -12.47 14.31
C HIS A 117 -3.48 -10.99 14.64
N GLU A 118 -4.56 -10.52 15.27
CA GLU A 118 -4.58 -9.20 15.91
C GLU A 118 -3.50 -9.13 17.01
N GLY A 119 -2.79 -8.02 17.07
CA GLY A 119 -1.64 -7.82 17.96
C GLY A 119 -0.28 -8.16 17.36
N ASP A 120 -0.23 -8.85 16.22
CA ASP A 120 1.03 -9.04 15.50
C ASP A 120 1.59 -7.71 15.00
N ILE A 121 2.91 -7.55 14.99
CA ILE A 121 3.56 -6.41 14.38
C ILE A 121 4.32 -6.91 13.15
N VAL A 122 3.88 -6.54 11.96
CA VAL A 122 4.59 -6.86 10.72
C VAL A 122 5.78 -5.91 10.58
N LEU A 123 6.98 -6.44 10.73
CA LEU A 123 8.23 -5.68 10.73
C LEU A 123 8.76 -5.43 9.32
N SER A 124 8.64 -6.44 8.44
CA SER A 124 9.13 -6.33 7.06
C SER A 124 8.34 -7.24 6.12
N CYS A 125 8.39 -6.88 4.82
CA CYS A 125 7.86 -7.66 3.72
C CYS A 125 8.93 -7.76 2.62
N ASN A 126 9.29 -8.98 2.21
CA ASN A 126 10.35 -9.27 1.23
C ASN A 126 11.69 -8.54 1.55
N GLY A 127 12.06 -8.48 2.83
CA GLY A 127 13.28 -7.80 3.30
C GLY A 127 13.16 -6.26 3.40
N ARG A 128 12.06 -5.65 2.93
CA ARG A 128 11.81 -4.21 3.05
C ARG A 128 11.15 -3.92 4.39
N THR A 129 11.78 -3.07 5.19
CA THR A 129 11.28 -2.70 6.53
C THR A 129 10.07 -1.79 6.41
N ILE A 130 9.01 -2.09 7.17
CA ILE A 130 7.79 -1.29 7.18
C ILE A 130 7.97 -0.11 8.13
N THR A 131 7.76 1.09 7.60
CA THR A 131 7.91 2.36 8.30
C THR A 131 6.85 3.37 7.84
N GLU A 132 6.83 4.58 8.43
CA GLU A 132 5.98 5.68 7.93
C GLU A 132 6.37 6.14 6.51
N LYS A 133 7.62 5.92 6.09
CA LYS A 133 8.11 6.30 4.74
C LYS A 133 7.82 5.22 3.71
N GLU A 134 7.84 3.97 4.11
CA GLU A 134 7.60 2.81 3.28
C GLU A 134 6.58 1.89 3.97
N THR A 135 5.32 2.04 3.60
CA THR A 135 4.22 1.30 4.22
C THR A 135 3.98 -0.06 3.56
N MET A 136 3.14 -0.88 4.18
CA MET A 136 2.71 -2.15 3.59
C MET A 136 2.04 -1.95 2.23
N GLU A 137 1.20 -0.90 2.07
CA GLU A 137 0.58 -0.59 0.78
C GLU A 137 1.62 -0.29 -0.29
N ASP A 138 2.63 0.54 0.03
CA ASP A 138 3.70 0.88 -0.92
C ASP A 138 4.42 -0.38 -1.42
N ILE A 139 4.63 -1.35 -0.52
CA ILE A 139 5.26 -2.63 -0.88
C ILE A 139 4.31 -3.50 -1.71
N LEU A 140 3.05 -3.65 -1.27
CA LEU A 140 2.06 -4.47 -1.96
C LEU A 140 1.73 -3.94 -3.37
N GLU A 141 1.81 -2.62 -3.60
CA GLU A 141 1.64 -2.05 -4.94
C GLU A 141 2.66 -2.58 -5.97
N THR A 142 3.81 -3.07 -5.52
CA THR A 142 4.85 -3.62 -6.42
C THR A 142 4.68 -5.12 -6.70
N ILE A 143 3.72 -5.78 -6.05
CA ILE A 143 3.53 -7.23 -6.07
C ILE A 143 2.32 -7.59 -6.94
N THR A 144 2.41 -8.71 -7.65
CA THR A 144 1.32 -9.23 -8.48
C THR A 144 0.50 -10.27 -7.70
N PRO A 145 -0.85 -10.31 -7.82
CA PRO A 145 -1.65 -11.38 -7.25
C PRO A 145 -1.18 -12.76 -7.72
N GLY A 146 -1.00 -13.68 -6.78
CA GLY A 146 -0.42 -15.02 -6.97
C GLY A 146 1.06 -15.11 -6.59
N GLU A 147 1.74 -13.99 -6.38
CA GLU A 147 3.12 -14.02 -5.89
C GLU A 147 3.18 -14.39 -4.40
N LYS A 148 4.28 -15.06 -4.05
CA LYS A 148 4.60 -15.36 -2.65
C LYS A 148 5.45 -14.22 -2.07
N ILE A 149 5.08 -13.79 -0.88
CA ILE A 149 5.82 -12.83 -0.08
C ILE A 149 6.35 -13.48 1.19
N MET A 150 7.42 -12.93 1.73
CA MET A 150 7.96 -13.29 3.04
C MET A 150 7.72 -12.14 4.01
N LEU A 151 6.89 -12.36 5.02
CA LEU A 151 6.70 -11.43 6.12
C LEU A 151 7.58 -11.84 7.31
N VAL A 152 8.16 -10.86 7.98
CA VAL A 152 8.71 -11.02 9.32
C VAL A 152 7.77 -10.31 10.27
N ILE A 153 7.17 -11.07 11.18
CA ILE A 153 6.30 -10.53 12.21
C ILE A 153 6.94 -10.65 13.59
N LEU A 154 6.53 -9.79 14.51
CA LEU A 154 6.83 -9.89 15.93
C LEU A 154 5.54 -10.26 16.65
N ARG A 155 5.56 -11.40 17.35
CA ARG A 155 4.48 -11.92 18.18
C ARG A 155 5.09 -12.41 19.51
N ASP A 156 4.51 -12.05 20.64
CA ASP A 156 4.99 -12.44 21.96
C ASP A 156 6.50 -12.21 22.17
N GLN A 157 7.03 -11.08 21.65
CA GLN A 157 8.44 -10.68 21.64
C GLN A 157 9.37 -11.57 20.80
N GLU A 158 8.86 -12.53 20.06
CA GLU A 158 9.61 -13.39 19.15
C GLU A 158 9.35 -13.03 17.68
N LYS A 159 10.40 -13.13 16.86
CA LYS A 159 10.29 -12.92 15.41
C LYS A 159 9.95 -14.21 14.70
N HIS A 160 8.91 -14.18 13.88
CA HIS A 160 8.49 -15.27 13.02
C HIS A 160 8.55 -14.87 11.56
N SER A 161 9.06 -15.77 10.71
CA SER A 161 9.06 -15.59 9.25
C SER A 161 7.93 -16.41 8.66
N ILE A 162 7.03 -15.75 7.91
CA ILE A 162 5.83 -16.36 7.35
C ILE A 162 5.81 -16.14 5.84
N ALA A 163 5.78 -17.23 5.07
CA ALA A 163 5.58 -17.18 3.63
C ALA A 163 4.09 -17.16 3.31
N ILE A 164 3.66 -16.18 2.52
CA ILE A 164 2.25 -15.95 2.19
C ILE A 164 2.11 -15.81 0.69
N GLU A 165 1.20 -16.55 0.08
CA GLU A 165 0.76 -16.35 -1.30
C GLU A 165 -0.37 -15.33 -1.32
N LEU A 166 -0.15 -14.20 -1.98
CA LEU A 166 -1.14 -13.12 -2.06
C LEU A 166 -2.27 -13.50 -3.03
N LYS A 167 -3.50 -13.37 -2.55
CA LYS A 167 -4.69 -13.55 -3.38
C LYS A 167 -5.08 -12.26 -4.07
N GLU A 168 -5.87 -12.36 -5.13
CA GLU A 168 -6.51 -11.21 -5.75
C GLU A 168 -7.62 -10.66 -4.82
N TRP A 169 -7.71 -9.35 -4.70
CA TRP A 169 -8.87 -8.71 -4.10
C TRP A 169 -10.11 -8.98 -4.94
N LYS A 170 -11.06 -9.69 -4.39
CA LYS A 170 -12.40 -9.88 -4.99
C LYS A 170 -13.38 -8.99 -4.25
N VAL A 171 -13.85 -7.93 -4.90
CA VAL A 171 -15.02 -7.20 -4.40
C VAL A 171 -16.18 -8.18 -4.42
N LYS A 172 -16.76 -8.48 -3.24
CA LYS A 172 -18.05 -9.19 -3.20
C LYS A 172 -19.09 -8.21 -3.70
N ASN A 173 -19.67 -8.50 -4.87
CA ASN A 173 -20.90 -7.86 -5.33
C ASN A 173 -22.05 -8.23 -4.40
#